data_96276e6a58e21719c6b3e429e479ccb2
#
_entry.id   96276e6a58e21719c6b3e429e479ccb2
#
_cell.length_a   1.000
_cell.length_b   1.000
_cell.length_c   1.000
_cell.angle_alpha   90.00
_cell.angle_beta   90.00
_cell.angle_gamma   90.00
#
_symmetry.space_group_name_H-M   'P 1'
#
loop_
_entity.id
_entity.type
_entity.pdbx_description
1 polymer ?
#
loop_
_entity_poly.entity_id
_entity_poly.type
_entity_poly.pdbx_seq_one_letter_code
_entity_poly.pdbx_strand_id
1 'polypeptide(L)'
;DTAILLLDHQSGLFQTVKDISVADLRRNVAMIARLATLLNIPVITTASEPTGSNGPLMPEIHELAPHAVYVPRKGEVNAWDNGDFVAQVEATGRKTLVMAGVWTSVCVMFPALDAVVAGYDVYAVVDASGDPSEMASRTSLARFVQGGVKPTSTNALLSELHRTWARPEAAELAKLYGLAAPNYAAVMESFQKAQAVARAGA
;
A
#
# COMPACT_ATOMS: atom_id res chain seq x y z
N ASP A 1 -6.56 -14.85 0.38
CA ASP A 1 -5.76 -15.23 -0.79
C ASP A 1 -4.92 -14.06 -1.33
N THR A 2 -4.46 -13.14 -0.46
CA THR A 2 -3.81 -11.89 -0.83
C THR A 2 -2.36 -11.86 -0.34
N ALA A 3 -1.44 -11.30 -1.15
CA ALA A 3 -0.13 -10.81 -0.74
C ALA A 3 0.00 -9.31 -1.06
N ILE A 4 0.77 -8.58 -0.27
CA ILE A 4 1.00 -7.15 -0.44
C ILE A 4 2.44 -6.92 -0.90
N LEU A 5 2.61 -6.16 -1.98
CA LEU A 5 3.90 -5.79 -2.55
C LEU A 5 4.11 -4.28 -2.39
N LEU A 6 5.11 -3.88 -1.60
CA LEU A 6 5.46 -2.48 -1.36
C LEU A 6 6.78 -2.17 -2.07
N LEU A 7 6.67 -1.42 -3.17
CA LEU A 7 7.70 -1.26 -4.17
C LEU A 7 8.33 0.14 -4.08
N ASP A 8 9.63 0.19 -3.80
CA ASP A 8 10.43 1.42 -3.93
C ASP A 8 9.91 2.64 -3.13
N HIS A 9 9.30 2.42 -1.96
CA HIS A 9 8.95 3.50 -1.04
C HIS A 9 10.23 4.06 -0.38
N GLN A 10 11.07 4.72 -1.19
CA GLN A 10 12.42 5.13 -0.85
C GLN A 10 12.53 6.64 -0.60
N SER A 11 13.42 7.02 0.32
CA SER A 11 13.55 8.40 0.80
C SER A 11 13.89 9.41 -0.30
N GLY A 12 14.70 9.04 -1.28
CA GLY A 12 15.03 9.88 -2.42
C GLY A 12 13.87 10.02 -3.40
N LEU A 13 13.18 8.90 -3.69
CA LEU A 13 12.04 8.90 -4.61
C LEU A 13 10.86 9.70 -4.06
N PHE A 14 10.61 9.69 -2.75
CA PHE A 14 9.58 10.54 -2.14
C PHE A 14 9.73 12.02 -2.45
N GLN A 15 10.96 12.53 -2.59
CA GLN A 15 11.22 13.93 -2.91
C GLN A 15 10.78 14.32 -4.33
N THR A 16 10.55 13.37 -5.19
CA THR A 16 10.11 13.59 -6.58
C THR A 16 8.60 13.56 -6.76
N VAL A 17 7.86 13.08 -5.76
CA VAL A 17 6.40 12.93 -5.81
C VAL A 17 5.71 14.30 -5.80
N LYS A 18 4.74 14.48 -6.71
CA LYS A 18 3.99 15.75 -6.88
C LYS A 18 2.49 15.60 -7.03
N ASP A 19 1.99 14.39 -7.22
CA ASP A 19 0.58 14.09 -7.42
C ASP A 19 -0.19 13.80 -6.12
N ILE A 20 0.55 13.51 -5.05
CA ILE A 20 0.01 13.32 -3.69
C ILE A 20 0.99 13.92 -2.67
N SER A 21 0.51 14.38 -1.51
CA SER A 21 1.42 14.81 -0.44
C SER A 21 2.22 13.62 0.10
N VAL A 22 3.52 13.81 0.31
CA VAL A 22 4.40 12.75 0.86
C VAL A 22 3.91 12.29 2.24
N ALA A 23 3.35 13.20 3.05
CA ALA A 23 2.80 12.87 4.36
C ALA A 23 1.59 11.92 4.25
N ASP A 24 0.69 12.16 3.30
CA ASP A 24 -0.46 11.29 3.04
C ASP A 24 -0.03 9.95 2.47
N LEU A 25 0.88 9.96 1.50
CA LEU A 25 1.46 8.76 0.92
C LEU A 25 2.08 7.86 2.01
N ARG A 26 2.97 8.40 2.85
CA ARG A 26 3.61 7.64 3.94
C ARG A 26 2.59 7.11 4.96
N ARG A 27 1.58 7.92 5.32
CA ARG A 27 0.50 7.49 6.23
C ARG A 27 -0.28 6.31 5.66
N ASN A 28 -0.63 6.36 4.38
CA ASN A 28 -1.37 5.31 3.69
C ASN A 28 -0.54 4.01 3.62
N VAL A 29 0.75 4.09 3.29
CA VAL A 29 1.66 2.93 3.31
C VAL A 29 1.78 2.34 4.71
N ALA A 30 1.95 3.17 5.74
CA ALA A 30 2.00 2.73 7.14
C ALA A 30 0.70 2.02 7.56
N MET A 31 -0.47 2.53 7.11
CA MET A 31 -1.75 1.87 7.35
C MET A 31 -1.80 0.48 6.68
N ILE A 32 -1.36 0.35 5.43
CA ILE A 32 -1.31 -0.93 4.72
C ILE A 32 -0.39 -1.92 5.44
N ALA A 33 0.78 -1.48 5.91
CA ALA A 33 1.70 -2.34 6.67
C ALA A 33 1.08 -2.84 8.00
N ARG A 34 0.38 -1.97 8.73
CA ARG A 34 -0.37 -2.36 9.94
C ARG A 34 -1.50 -3.33 9.64
N LEU A 35 -2.26 -3.08 8.56
CA LEU A 35 -3.33 -3.96 8.11
C LEU A 35 -2.80 -5.35 7.79
N ALA A 36 -1.67 -5.43 7.08
CA ALA A 36 -1.02 -6.69 6.74
C ALA A 36 -0.64 -7.49 7.99
N THR A 37 -0.07 -6.84 9.00
CA THR A 37 0.29 -7.47 10.28
C THR A 37 -0.93 -7.95 11.04
N LEU A 38 -1.96 -7.11 11.15
CA LEU A 38 -3.20 -7.46 11.86
C LEU A 38 -3.90 -8.68 11.23
N LEU A 39 -3.87 -8.80 9.91
CA LEU A 39 -4.54 -9.87 9.18
C LEU A 39 -3.63 -11.03 8.76
N ASN A 40 -2.35 -11.04 9.18
CA ASN A 40 -1.34 -12.03 8.80
C ASN A 40 -1.21 -12.19 7.26
N ILE A 41 -1.23 -11.07 6.53
CA ILE A 41 -1.06 -11.05 5.08
C ILE A 41 0.44 -11.00 4.75
N PRO A 42 0.97 -11.88 3.88
CA PRO A 42 2.36 -11.80 3.43
C PRO A 42 2.68 -10.44 2.82
N VAL A 43 3.82 -9.88 3.19
CA VAL A 43 4.33 -8.62 2.64
C VAL A 43 5.70 -8.86 2.02
N ILE A 44 5.89 -8.40 0.79
CA ILE A 44 7.19 -8.37 0.12
C ILE A 44 7.53 -6.93 -0.19
N THR A 45 8.74 -6.53 0.13
CA THR A 45 9.26 -5.19 -0.16
C THR A 45 10.49 -5.29 -1.04
N THR A 46 10.68 -4.29 -1.88
CA THR A 46 11.89 -4.17 -2.69
C THR A 46 12.33 -2.72 -2.79
N ALA A 47 13.60 -2.51 -3.08
CA ALA A 47 14.18 -1.19 -3.34
C ALA A 47 15.08 -1.24 -4.57
N SER A 48 14.97 -0.22 -5.43
CA SER A 48 15.82 0.00 -6.59
C SER A 48 16.98 0.90 -6.18
N GLU A 49 18.23 0.44 -6.35
CA GLU A 49 19.44 1.22 -6.02
C GLU A 49 19.40 1.86 -4.62
N PRO A 50 19.22 1.09 -3.54
CA PRO A 50 19.01 1.64 -2.19
C PRO A 50 20.21 2.40 -1.62
N THR A 51 21.41 2.21 -2.17
CA THR A 51 22.63 2.92 -1.81
C THR A 51 22.92 4.12 -2.71
N GLY A 52 22.12 4.31 -3.75
CA GLY A 52 22.21 5.43 -4.69
C GLY A 52 21.28 6.59 -4.33
N SER A 53 20.93 7.39 -5.32
CA SER A 53 20.06 8.57 -5.18
C SER A 53 18.64 8.26 -4.73
N ASN A 54 18.15 7.05 -5.00
CA ASN A 54 16.83 6.62 -4.56
C ASN A 54 16.73 6.47 -3.03
N GLY A 55 17.86 6.17 -2.37
CA GLY A 55 17.95 6.03 -0.93
C GLY A 55 17.30 4.76 -0.38
N PRO A 56 17.31 4.58 0.95
CA PRO A 56 16.69 3.43 1.60
C PRO A 56 15.16 3.49 1.60
N LEU A 57 14.53 2.34 1.84
CA LEU A 57 13.08 2.26 2.11
C LEU A 57 12.70 3.06 3.37
N MET A 58 11.47 3.57 3.41
CA MET A 58 10.92 4.16 4.62
C MET A 58 10.89 3.10 5.75
N PRO A 59 11.43 3.43 6.94
CA PRO A 59 11.58 2.46 8.02
C PRO A 59 10.24 1.94 8.56
N GLU A 60 9.18 2.74 8.49
CA GLU A 60 7.86 2.41 9.02
C GLU A 60 7.28 1.12 8.42
N ILE A 61 7.69 0.74 7.20
CA ILE A 61 7.22 -0.51 6.60
C ILE A 61 7.62 -1.70 7.45
N HIS A 62 8.91 -1.84 7.77
CA HIS A 62 9.42 -2.96 8.56
C HIS A 62 9.14 -2.84 10.06
N GLU A 63 8.97 -1.62 10.58
CA GLU A 63 8.52 -1.40 11.96
C GLU A 63 7.07 -1.88 12.17
N LEU A 64 6.20 -1.66 11.19
CA LEU A 64 4.77 -1.98 11.26
C LEU A 64 4.41 -3.34 10.66
N ALA A 65 5.24 -3.86 9.77
CA ALA A 65 5.17 -5.21 9.21
C ALA A 65 6.51 -5.94 9.37
N PRO A 66 6.89 -6.34 10.60
CA PRO A 66 8.18 -6.97 10.86
C PRO A 66 8.35 -8.33 10.17
N HIS A 67 7.28 -8.92 9.68
CA HIS A 67 7.28 -10.15 8.88
C HIS A 67 7.51 -9.91 7.38
N ALA A 68 7.63 -8.64 6.95
CA ALA A 68 7.87 -8.31 5.55
C ALA A 68 9.22 -8.84 5.07
N VAL A 69 9.21 -9.53 3.93
CA VAL A 69 10.41 -10.03 3.27
C VAL A 69 10.98 -8.92 2.37
N TYR A 70 12.21 -8.53 2.62
CA TYR A 70 12.92 -7.54 1.82
C TYR A 70 13.77 -8.20 0.74
N VAL A 71 13.56 -7.82 -0.53
CA VAL A 71 14.35 -8.28 -1.67
C VAL A 71 15.00 -7.06 -2.34
N PRO A 72 16.31 -6.81 -2.12
CA PRO A 72 17.01 -5.71 -2.79
C PRO A 72 17.22 -6.03 -4.26
N ARG A 73 17.06 -5.01 -5.12
CA ARG A 73 17.38 -5.12 -6.55
C ARG A 73 18.75 -4.50 -6.85
N LYS A 74 19.35 -4.92 -7.96
CA LYS A 74 20.71 -4.53 -8.36
C LYS A 74 20.75 -3.73 -9.66
N GLY A 75 19.67 -3.04 -10.02
CA GLY A 75 19.59 -2.22 -11.22
C GLY A 75 18.34 -2.44 -12.06
N GLU A 76 17.58 -3.49 -11.81
CA GLU A 76 16.33 -3.74 -12.51
C GLU A 76 15.31 -2.63 -12.19
N VAL A 77 14.83 -1.96 -13.23
CA VAL A 77 13.80 -0.93 -13.12
C VAL A 77 12.46 -1.57 -12.78
N ASN A 78 12.13 -2.65 -13.46
CA ASN A 78 10.94 -3.46 -13.20
C ASN A 78 11.27 -4.54 -12.17
N ALA A 79 10.56 -4.56 -11.06
CA ALA A 79 10.76 -5.59 -10.02
C ALA A 79 10.48 -7.01 -10.54
N TRP A 80 9.64 -7.16 -11.56
CA TRP A 80 9.33 -8.46 -12.16
C TRP A 80 10.48 -9.06 -12.98
N ASP A 81 11.46 -8.23 -13.38
CA ASP A 81 12.70 -8.69 -14.04
C ASP A 81 13.72 -9.28 -13.02
N ASN A 82 13.48 -9.12 -11.72
CA ASN A 82 14.32 -9.70 -10.68
C ASN A 82 13.77 -11.07 -10.25
N GLY A 83 14.53 -12.14 -10.58
CA GLY A 83 14.11 -13.51 -10.30
C GLY A 83 13.90 -13.83 -8.82
N ASP A 84 14.71 -13.23 -7.92
CA ASP A 84 14.56 -13.43 -6.48
C ASP A 84 13.26 -12.79 -5.96
N PHE A 85 12.88 -11.63 -6.51
CA PHE A 85 11.62 -10.98 -6.17
C PHE A 85 10.43 -11.84 -6.61
N VAL A 86 10.42 -12.30 -7.86
CA VAL A 86 9.35 -13.17 -8.40
C VAL A 86 9.25 -14.46 -7.58
N ALA A 87 10.38 -15.10 -7.27
CA ALA A 87 10.40 -16.30 -6.45
C ALA A 87 9.78 -16.10 -5.06
N GLN A 88 10.01 -14.93 -4.42
CA GLN A 88 9.37 -14.61 -3.14
C GLN A 88 7.86 -14.39 -3.29
N VAL A 89 7.40 -13.78 -4.39
CA VAL A 89 5.96 -13.65 -4.68
C VAL A 89 5.32 -15.03 -4.84
N GLU A 90 5.92 -15.89 -5.65
CA GLU A 90 5.45 -17.26 -5.88
C GLU A 90 5.42 -18.09 -4.58
N ALA A 91 6.44 -17.96 -3.75
CA ALA A 91 6.54 -18.65 -2.46
C ALA A 91 5.39 -18.33 -1.49
N THR A 92 4.72 -17.18 -1.65
CA THR A 92 3.52 -16.87 -0.85
C THR A 92 2.34 -17.80 -1.16
N GLY A 93 2.30 -18.42 -2.33
CA GLY A 93 1.19 -19.22 -2.83
C GLY A 93 -0.11 -18.43 -3.06
N ARG A 94 -0.07 -17.09 -2.98
CA ARG A 94 -1.24 -16.22 -3.14
C ARG A 94 -1.52 -15.95 -4.61
N LYS A 95 -2.79 -15.69 -4.93
CA LYS A 95 -3.23 -15.40 -6.30
C LYS A 95 -3.67 -13.97 -6.51
N THR A 96 -3.94 -13.24 -5.43
CA THR A 96 -4.27 -11.82 -5.45
C THR A 96 -3.08 -11.02 -4.95
N LEU A 97 -2.62 -10.05 -5.74
CA LEU A 97 -1.52 -9.16 -5.39
C LEU A 97 -2.05 -7.73 -5.23
N VAL A 98 -1.76 -7.13 -4.09
CA VAL A 98 -2.02 -5.72 -3.81
C VAL A 98 -0.68 -4.99 -3.89
N MET A 99 -0.55 -4.07 -4.82
CA MET A 99 0.69 -3.36 -5.09
C MET A 99 0.58 -1.87 -4.80
N ALA A 100 1.61 -1.29 -4.21
CA ALA A 100 1.80 0.14 -4.05
C ALA A 100 3.28 0.48 -4.15
N GLY A 101 3.63 1.71 -4.57
CA GLY A 101 5.03 2.08 -4.71
C GLY A 101 5.30 3.44 -5.35
N VAL A 102 6.56 3.78 -5.46
CA VAL A 102 7.05 5.04 -6.01
C VAL A 102 8.15 4.75 -7.05
N TRP A 103 7.90 5.00 -8.35
CA TRP A 103 6.78 5.74 -8.96
C TRP A 103 5.66 4.81 -9.40
N THR A 104 4.43 5.29 -9.34
CA THR A 104 3.26 4.58 -9.85
C THR A 104 3.44 4.19 -11.32
N SER A 105 3.95 5.12 -12.15
CA SER A 105 4.12 4.97 -13.60
C SER A 105 5.24 4.02 -14.03
N VAL A 106 6.06 3.57 -13.11
CA VAL A 106 7.23 2.71 -13.39
C VAL A 106 7.23 1.50 -12.44
N CYS A 107 7.59 1.75 -11.18
CA CYS A 107 7.87 0.71 -10.19
C CYS A 107 6.62 -0.09 -9.80
N VAL A 108 5.43 0.50 -9.94
CA VAL A 108 4.16 -0.22 -9.74
C VAL A 108 3.62 -0.73 -11.06
N MET A 109 3.59 0.11 -12.09
CA MET A 109 2.88 -0.21 -13.33
C MET A 109 3.50 -1.40 -14.06
N PHE A 110 4.82 -1.45 -14.20
CA PHE A 110 5.45 -2.53 -14.97
C PHE A 110 5.26 -3.88 -14.30
N PRO A 111 5.63 -4.08 -13.01
CA PRO A 111 5.41 -5.37 -12.38
C PRO A 111 3.93 -5.73 -12.24
N ALA A 112 3.03 -4.74 -12.13
CA ALA A 112 1.59 -5.02 -12.08
C ALA A 112 1.06 -5.61 -13.39
N LEU A 113 1.48 -5.05 -14.54
CA LEU A 113 1.10 -5.56 -15.86
C LEU A 113 1.67 -6.95 -16.10
N ASP A 114 2.94 -7.18 -15.73
CA ASP A 114 3.59 -8.51 -15.89
C ASP A 114 2.96 -9.56 -14.97
N ALA A 115 2.58 -9.17 -13.75
CA ALA A 115 1.86 -10.06 -12.84
C ALA A 115 0.49 -10.48 -13.38
N VAL A 116 -0.25 -9.57 -14.05
CA VAL A 116 -1.51 -9.94 -14.74
C VAL A 116 -1.24 -10.95 -15.83
N VAL A 117 -0.20 -10.75 -16.65
CA VAL A 117 0.21 -11.71 -17.69
C VAL A 117 0.59 -13.06 -17.08
N ALA A 118 1.22 -13.06 -15.90
CA ALA A 118 1.56 -14.26 -15.15
C ALA A 118 0.35 -14.95 -14.48
N GLY A 119 -0.86 -14.39 -14.61
CA GLY A 119 -2.12 -14.98 -14.13
C GLY A 119 -2.53 -14.60 -12.72
N TYR A 120 -1.94 -13.55 -12.15
CA TYR A 120 -2.37 -12.98 -10.87
C TYR A 120 -3.57 -12.05 -11.03
N ASP A 121 -4.40 -11.97 -9.98
CA ASP A 121 -5.38 -10.90 -9.80
C ASP A 121 -4.70 -9.71 -9.11
N VAL A 122 -4.57 -8.58 -9.81
CA VAL A 122 -3.71 -7.47 -9.37
C VAL A 122 -4.51 -6.22 -9.07
N TYR A 123 -4.29 -5.68 -7.86
CA TYR A 123 -4.82 -4.40 -7.40
C TYR A 123 -3.67 -3.39 -7.21
N ALA A 124 -3.82 -2.18 -7.73
CA ALA A 124 -2.88 -1.08 -7.52
C ALA A 124 -3.50 -0.04 -6.57
N VAL A 125 -2.88 0.18 -5.40
CA VAL A 125 -3.36 1.13 -4.39
C VAL A 125 -2.81 2.52 -4.74
N VAL A 126 -3.63 3.33 -5.38
CA VAL A 126 -3.18 4.57 -6.03
C VAL A 126 -2.83 5.68 -5.04
N ASP A 127 -3.48 5.74 -3.90
CA ASP A 127 -3.19 6.73 -2.84
C ASP A 127 -2.10 6.28 -1.83
N ALA A 128 -1.55 5.07 -2.03
CA ALA A 128 -0.33 4.58 -1.40
C ALA A 128 0.84 4.50 -2.41
N SER A 129 0.66 5.11 -3.58
CA SER A 129 1.63 5.24 -4.67
C SER A 129 1.77 6.72 -5.04
N GLY A 130 2.85 7.07 -5.74
CA GLY A 130 3.07 8.46 -6.12
C GLY A 130 3.90 8.59 -7.38
N ASP A 131 3.70 9.70 -8.09
CA ASP A 131 4.35 10.04 -9.35
C ASP A 131 4.94 11.45 -9.36
N PRO A 132 5.91 11.76 -10.25
CA PRO A 132 6.47 13.10 -10.37
C PRO A 132 5.52 14.11 -11.03
N SER A 133 4.35 13.69 -11.51
CA SER A 133 3.32 14.58 -12.05
C SER A 133 1.94 13.92 -12.09
N GLU A 134 0.88 14.73 -12.03
CA GLU A 134 -0.50 14.24 -12.26
C GLU A 134 -0.70 13.61 -13.64
N MET A 135 0.02 14.09 -14.65
CA MET A 135 -0.05 13.52 -16.00
C MET A 135 0.45 12.06 -15.99
N ALA A 136 1.57 11.79 -15.34
CA ALA A 136 2.12 10.44 -15.20
C ALA A 136 1.12 9.53 -14.47
N SER A 137 0.58 9.99 -13.34
CA SER A 137 -0.40 9.27 -12.53
C SER A 137 -1.66 8.93 -13.33
N ARG A 138 -2.27 9.90 -14.02
CA ARG A 138 -3.46 9.68 -14.85
C ARG A 138 -3.21 8.70 -16.00
N THR A 139 -2.05 8.79 -16.64
CA THR A 139 -1.65 7.85 -17.71
C THR A 139 -1.48 6.44 -17.16
N SER A 140 -0.90 6.31 -15.96
CA SER A 140 -0.73 5.02 -15.28
C SER A 140 -2.08 4.37 -14.97
N LEU A 141 -3.04 5.14 -14.44
CA LEU A 141 -4.40 4.66 -14.17
C LEU A 141 -5.08 4.12 -15.42
N ALA A 142 -4.98 4.85 -16.55
CA ALA A 142 -5.54 4.39 -17.81
C ALA A 142 -4.90 3.07 -18.27
N ARG A 143 -3.58 2.93 -18.17
CA ARG A 143 -2.86 1.70 -18.52
C ARG A 143 -3.16 0.54 -17.59
N PHE A 144 -3.33 0.78 -16.29
CA PHE A 144 -3.78 -0.26 -15.36
C PHE A 144 -5.09 -0.89 -15.81
N VAL A 145 -6.11 -0.07 -16.05
CA VAL A 145 -7.43 -0.56 -16.48
C VAL A 145 -7.35 -1.33 -17.81
N GLN A 146 -6.63 -0.78 -18.80
CA GLN A 146 -6.44 -1.45 -20.08
C GLN A 146 -5.68 -2.77 -19.96
N GLY A 147 -4.72 -2.86 -19.05
CA GLY A 147 -3.90 -4.04 -18.79
C GLY A 147 -4.51 -5.05 -17.83
N GLY A 148 -5.74 -4.81 -17.33
CA GLY A 148 -6.42 -5.72 -16.41
C GLY A 148 -6.03 -5.56 -14.93
N VAL A 149 -5.22 -4.56 -14.59
CA VAL A 149 -4.95 -4.17 -13.20
C VAL A 149 -6.13 -3.38 -12.65
N LYS A 150 -6.51 -3.61 -11.41
CA LYS A 150 -7.64 -2.96 -10.73
C LYS A 150 -7.13 -1.83 -9.82
N PRO A 151 -7.28 -0.54 -10.22
CA PRO A 151 -6.96 0.56 -9.31
C PRO A 151 -7.90 0.55 -8.10
N THR A 152 -7.34 0.77 -6.92
CA THR A 152 -8.08 0.89 -5.66
C THR A 152 -7.46 1.97 -4.77
N SER A 153 -8.10 2.28 -3.66
CA SER A 153 -7.57 3.19 -2.64
C SER A 153 -7.31 2.46 -1.33
N THR A 154 -6.50 3.06 -0.47
CA THR A 154 -6.20 2.55 0.86
C THR A 154 -7.47 2.28 1.68
N ASN A 155 -8.45 3.19 1.63
CA ASN A 155 -9.71 3.02 2.36
C ASN A 155 -10.59 1.91 1.76
N ALA A 156 -10.63 1.77 0.43
CA ALA A 156 -11.35 0.69 -0.24
C ALA A 156 -10.70 -0.67 0.07
N LEU A 157 -9.37 -0.77 -0.03
CA LEU A 157 -8.63 -1.97 0.35
C LEU A 157 -8.89 -2.40 1.79
N LEU A 158 -8.83 -1.44 2.74
CA LEU A 158 -9.16 -1.70 4.15
C LEU A 158 -10.56 -2.29 4.28
N SER A 159 -11.53 -1.71 3.57
CA SER A 159 -12.94 -2.14 3.63
C SER A 159 -13.15 -3.52 3.01
N GLU A 160 -12.51 -3.80 1.87
CA GLU A 160 -12.57 -5.11 1.21
C GLU A 160 -11.97 -6.23 2.08
N LEU A 161 -10.87 -5.95 2.78
CA LEU A 161 -10.23 -6.92 3.67
C LEU A 161 -10.94 -7.01 5.03
N HIS A 162 -11.57 -5.94 5.51
CA HIS A 162 -12.36 -5.93 6.73
C HIS A 162 -13.63 -6.78 6.60
N ARG A 163 -14.37 -6.64 5.54
CA ARG A 163 -15.60 -7.37 5.13
C ARG A 163 -16.78 -7.28 6.09
N THR A 164 -16.57 -7.38 7.40
CA THR A 164 -17.65 -7.40 8.40
C THR A 164 -17.19 -6.93 9.78
N TRP A 165 -18.01 -6.13 10.44
CA TRP A 165 -17.80 -5.68 11.81
C TRP A 165 -17.99 -6.79 12.84
N ALA A 166 -18.48 -7.98 12.45
CA ALA A 166 -18.69 -9.12 13.32
C ALA A 166 -17.42 -9.95 13.60
N ARG A 167 -16.28 -9.56 13.00
CA ARG A 167 -15.02 -10.29 13.18
C ARG A 167 -14.29 -9.89 14.47
N PRO A 168 -13.44 -10.78 15.04
CA PRO A 168 -12.71 -10.48 16.29
C PRO A 168 -11.83 -9.24 16.23
N GLU A 169 -11.20 -8.98 15.05
CA GLU A 169 -10.27 -7.86 14.86
C GLU A 169 -10.97 -6.52 14.56
N ALA A 170 -12.31 -6.47 14.58
CA ALA A 170 -13.07 -5.27 14.16
C ALA A 170 -12.67 -4.00 14.92
N ALA A 171 -12.39 -4.10 16.24
CA ALA A 171 -11.97 -2.95 17.03
C ALA A 171 -10.60 -2.39 16.60
N GLU A 172 -9.64 -3.26 16.25
CA GLU A 172 -8.33 -2.84 15.76
C GLU A 172 -8.43 -2.30 14.31
N LEU A 173 -9.26 -2.92 13.48
CA LEU A 173 -9.55 -2.43 12.12
C LEU A 173 -10.20 -1.05 12.16
N ALA A 174 -11.10 -0.78 13.14
CA ALA A 174 -11.71 0.55 13.32
C ALA A 174 -10.67 1.67 13.51
N LYS A 175 -9.56 1.38 14.20
CA LYS A 175 -8.46 2.34 14.37
C LYS A 175 -7.77 2.65 13.04
N LEU A 176 -7.68 1.69 12.13
CA LEU A 176 -7.06 1.88 10.82
C LEU A 176 -7.88 2.82 9.93
N TYR A 177 -9.22 2.81 10.05
CA TYR A 177 -10.05 3.80 9.34
C TYR A 177 -9.74 5.23 9.74
N GLY A 178 -9.40 5.47 11.01
CA GLY A 178 -8.94 6.78 11.47
C GLY A 178 -7.61 7.23 10.87
N LEU A 179 -6.75 6.29 10.50
CA LEU A 179 -5.50 6.58 9.79
C LEU A 179 -5.74 6.82 8.29
N ALA A 180 -6.58 5.99 7.66
CA ALA A 180 -6.92 6.13 6.25
C ALA A 180 -7.76 7.39 5.97
N ALA A 181 -8.63 7.77 6.92
CA ALA A 181 -9.51 8.91 6.82
C ALA A 181 -9.51 9.74 8.13
N PRO A 182 -8.51 10.60 8.36
CA PRO A 182 -8.36 11.37 9.61
C PRO A 182 -9.59 12.21 9.99
N ASN A 183 -10.30 12.73 9.00
CA ASN A 183 -11.55 13.49 9.24
C ASN A 183 -12.65 12.59 9.83
N TYR A 184 -12.68 11.31 9.49
CA TYR A 184 -13.61 10.36 10.09
C TYR A 184 -13.27 10.08 11.56
N ALA A 185 -12.00 9.99 11.92
CA ALA A 185 -11.57 9.90 13.32
C ALA A 185 -12.06 11.08 14.16
N ALA A 186 -11.98 12.30 13.62
CA ALA A 186 -12.50 13.50 14.28
C ALA A 186 -14.03 13.46 14.49
N VAL A 187 -14.77 12.93 13.53
CA VAL A 187 -16.24 12.72 13.68
C VAL A 187 -16.54 11.74 14.81
N MET A 188 -15.81 10.61 14.87
CA MET A 188 -15.99 9.60 15.92
C MET A 188 -15.62 10.14 17.30
N GLU A 189 -14.55 10.90 17.41
CA GLU A 189 -14.18 11.59 18.66
C GLU A 189 -15.27 12.56 19.13
N SER A 190 -15.78 13.39 18.22
CA SER A 190 -16.86 14.35 18.51
C SER A 190 -18.12 13.62 18.99
N PHE A 191 -18.51 12.54 18.35
CA PHE A 191 -19.64 11.70 18.74
C PHE A 191 -19.46 11.10 20.15
N GLN A 192 -18.29 10.53 20.46
CA GLN A 192 -17.99 9.98 21.77
C GLN A 192 -18.05 11.03 22.87
N LYS A 193 -17.52 12.23 22.63
CA LYS A 193 -17.59 13.36 23.57
C LYS A 193 -19.03 13.80 23.81
N ALA A 194 -19.85 13.91 22.75
CA ALA A 194 -21.26 14.25 22.88
C ALA A 194 -22.04 13.21 23.72
N GLN A 195 -21.76 11.93 23.52
CA GLN A 195 -22.38 10.88 24.33
C GLN A 195 -21.95 10.97 25.81
N ALA A 196 -20.69 11.27 26.10
CA ALA A 196 -20.21 11.43 27.46
C ALA A 196 -20.91 12.61 28.18
N VAL A 197 -21.07 13.74 27.50
CA VAL A 197 -21.81 14.89 28.03
C VAL A 197 -23.28 14.54 28.31
N ALA A 198 -23.96 13.87 27.39
CA ALA A 198 -25.34 13.46 27.57
C ALA A 198 -25.54 12.52 28.79
N ARG A 199 -24.59 11.60 29.02
CA ARG A 199 -24.62 10.69 30.18
C ARG A 199 -24.30 11.39 31.52
N ALA A 200 -23.48 12.46 31.51
CA ALA A 200 -23.14 13.22 32.69
C ALA A 200 -24.22 14.20 33.12
N GLY A 201 -25.13 14.59 32.21
CA GLY A 201 -26.26 15.47 32.47
C GLY A 201 -27.59 14.78 32.74
N ALA A 202 -27.61 13.44 32.72
CA ALA A 202 -28.76 12.59 33.09
C ALA A 202 -28.58 12.01 34.48
#